data_79f2f8d63c785954ec9da23098764cf4
#
_entry.id   79f2f8d63c785954ec9da23098764cf4
#
_cell.length_a   1.000
_cell.length_b   1.000
_cell.length_c   1.000
_cell.angle_alpha   90.00
_cell.angle_beta   90.00
_cell.angle_gamma   90.00
#
_symmetry.space_group_name_H-M   'P 1'
#
loop_
_entity.id
_entity.type
_entity.pdbx_description
1 polymer ?
#
loop_
_entity_poly.entity_id
_entity_poly.type
_entity_poly.pdbx_seq_one_letter_code
_entity_poly.pdbx_strand_id
1 'polypeptide(L)'
;MKKNVHTAGKSRKQKKIMLLLLELLIILLLAIALFITTKLSKIEKNKLDMNDVSINDDLSDETKEAMAHYKTIALFGLDNRSNGSLSKGNSDVIMLANIDTKQHTINLVSVYRDSYLDTGNGTYQKCNAAYAKGGPEQALSMLNTNLDLAITDYVTVDFNAIIECVDLLGGVDITITDDEASLMIGYMKELNELTGHNSTPPASGGTYTCLLYT
;
A
#
# COMPACT_ATOMS: atom_id res chain seq x y z
N MET A 1 -71.04 5.19 -22.35
CA MET A 1 -69.86 4.29 -22.24
C MET A 1 -68.61 4.94 -22.81
N LYS A 2 -67.90 5.82 -22.12
CA LYS A 2 -66.60 6.41 -22.52
C LYS A 2 -65.83 6.85 -21.25
N LYS A 3 -65.28 5.94 -20.44
CA LYS A 3 -64.46 6.31 -19.26
C LYS A 3 -63.28 5.39 -18.92
N ASN A 4 -62.96 4.37 -19.72
CA ASN A 4 -61.94 3.37 -19.31
C ASN A 4 -60.69 3.27 -20.17
N VAL A 5 -60.51 4.17 -21.20
CA VAL A 5 -59.32 4.04 -22.11
C VAL A 5 -58.14 4.89 -21.63
N HIS A 6 -58.33 5.92 -20.81
CA HIS A 6 -57.25 6.83 -20.38
C HIS A 6 -56.36 6.30 -19.25
N THR A 7 -56.85 5.39 -18.41
CA THR A 7 -56.08 4.83 -17.28
C THR A 7 -55.10 3.77 -17.68
N ALA A 8 -55.37 2.97 -18.72
CA ALA A 8 -54.48 1.90 -19.18
C ALA A 8 -53.20 2.43 -19.85
N GLY A 9 -53.26 3.58 -20.51
CA GLY A 9 -52.11 4.22 -21.17
C GLY A 9 -51.11 4.81 -20.16
N LYS A 10 -51.57 5.37 -19.05
CA LYS A 10 -50.74 5.95 -17.99
C LYS A 10 -49.97 4.86 -17.21
N SER A 11 -50.62 3.75 -16.92
CA SER A 11 -49.99 2.57 -16.27
C SER A 11 -48.86 1.93 -17.14
N ARG A 12 -49.06 1.82 -18.44
CA ARG A 12 -48.04 1.26 -19.34
C ARG A 12 -46.80 2.16 -19.49
N LYS A 13 -46.98 3.50 -19.51
CA LYS A 13 -45.85 4.46 -19.53
C LYS A 13 -45.07 4.41 -18.23
N GLN A 14 -45.74 4.34 -17.08
CA GLN A 14 -45.10 4.24 -15.78
C GLN A 14 -44.29 2.95 -15.65
N LYS A 15 -44.80 1.80 -16.10
CA LYS A 15 -44.05 0.54 -16.11
C LYS A 15 -42.80 0.62 -17.01
N LYS A 16 -42.89 1.22 -18.18
CA LYS A 16 -41.72 1.44 -19.06
C LYS A 16 -40.66 2.31 -18.42
N ILE A 17 -41.06 3.42 -17.79
CA ILE A 17 -40.14 4.33 -17.08
C ILE A 17 -39.48 3.59 -15.90
N MET A 18 -40.26 2.81 -15.12
CA MET A 18 -39.73 2.04 -14.02
C MET A 18 -38.71 0.96 -14.48
N LEU A 19 -39.00 0.31 -15.63
CA LEU A 19 -38.10 -0.67 -16.22
C LEU A 19 -36.79 -0.01 -16.68
N LEU A 20 -36.89 1.15 -17.31
CA LEU A 20 -35.73 1.94 -17.77
C LEU A 20 -34.87 2.44 -16.59
N LEU A 21 -35.51 2.86 -15.48
CA LEU A 21 -34.81 3.23 -14.26
C LEU A 21 -34.11 2.03 -13.62
N LEU A 22 -34.72 0.85 -13.66
CA LEU A 22 -34.12 -0.38 -13.16
C LEU A 22 -32.92 -0.77 -14.02
N GLU A 23 -33.02 -0.71 -15.35
CA GLU A 23 -31.89 -0.97 -16.25
C GLU A 23 -30.74 -0.02 -15.99
N LEU A 24 -31.04 1.26 -15.80
CA LEU A 24 -30.02 2.29 -15.52
C LEU A 24 -29.35 2.07 -14.17
N LEU A 25 -30.07 1.62 -13.15
CA LEU A 25 -29.54 1.22 -11.87
C LEU A 25 -28.61 0.00 -11.98
N ILE A 26 -29.01 -1.00 -12.78
CA ILE A 26 -28.18 -2.19 -13.00
C ILE A 26 -26.88 -1.81 -13.71
N ILE A 27 -26.94 -0.96 -14.74
CA ILE A 27 -25.74 -0.47 -15.45
C ILE A 27 -24.82 0.27 -14.48
N LEU A 28 -25.37 1.13 -13.63
CA LEU A 28 -24.60 1.86 -12.61
C LEU A 28 -23.91 0.89 -11.63
N LEU A 29 -24.62 -0.11 -11.13
CA LEU A 29 -24.04 -1.13 -10.23
C LEU A 29 -22.95 -1.95 -10.90
N LEU A 30 -23.13 -2.32 -12.17
CA LEU A 30 -22.11 -3.00 -12.96
C LEU A 30 -20.88 -2.12 -13.20
N ALA A 31 -21.06 -0.84 -13.47
CA ALA A 31 -19.96 0.11 -13.62
C ALA A 31 -19.16 0.27 -12.31
N ILE A 32 -19.85 0.36 -11.17
CA ILE A 32 -19.23 0.41 -9.83
C ILE A 32 -18.46 -0.91 -9.56
N ALA A 33 -19.08 -2.06 -9.83
CA ALA A 33 -18.43 -3.36 -9.64
C ALA A 33 -17.19 -3.49 -10.52
N LEU A 34 -17.24 -3.07 -11.79
CA LEU A 34 -16.12 -3.06 -12.70
C LEU A 34 -15.00 -2.14 -12.19
N PHE A 35 -15.34 -0.95 -11.72
CA PHE A 35 -14.37 -0.01 -11.14
C PHE A 35 -13.67 -0.61 -9.92
N ILE A 36 -14.43 -1.23 -9.00
CA ILE A 36 -13.88 -1.89 -7.80
C ILE A 36 -12.95 -3.05 -8.21
N THR A 37 -13.40 -3.91 -9.13
CA THR A 37 -12.58 -5.05 -9.57
C THR A 37 -11.30 -4.63 -10.27
N THR A 38 -11.33 -3.59 -11.11
CA THR A 38 -10.11 -3.08 -11.76
C THR A 38 -9.13 -2.46 -10.77
N LYS A 39 -9.61 -1.82 -9.70
CA LYS A 39 -8.73 -1.29 -8.64
C LYS A 39 -8.16 -2.40 -7.75
N LEU A 40 -8.99 -3.37 -7.35
CA LEU A 40 -8.53 -4.50 -6.53
C LEU A 40 -7.60 -5.46 -7.27
N SER A 41 -7.70 -5.57 -8.61
CA SER A 41 -6.79 -6.41 -9.40
C SER A 41 -5.35 -5.91 -9.43
N LYS A 42 -5.10 -4.66 -9.03
CA LYS A 42 -3.75 -4.10 -8.86
C LYS A 42 -3.07 -4.58 -7.57
N ILE A 43 -3.84 -5.15 -6.63
CA ILE A 43 -3.30 -5.71 -5.38
C ILE A 43 -2.91 -7.16 -5.66
N GLU A 44 -1.62 -7.41 -5.75
CA GLU A 44 -1.09 -8.75 -5.86
C GLU A 44 -1.19 -9.44 -4.49
N LYS A 45 -1.91 -10.56 -4.45
CA LYS A 45 -2.05 -11.38 -3.24
C LYS A 45 -1.13 -12.59 -3.35
N ASN A 46 0.04 -12.47 -2.76
CA ASN A 46 0.93 -13.59 -2.61
C ASN A 46 0.57 -14.39 -1.36
N LYS A 47 0.49 -15.71 -1.49
CA LYS A 47 0.36 -16.61 -0.35
C LYS A 47 1.76 -16.86 0.19
N LEU A 48 1.99 -16.48 1.45
CA LEU A 48 3.17 -16.90 2.19
C LEU A 48 3.15 -18.42 2.34
N ASP A 49 4.29 -19.07 2.10
CA ASP A 49 4.50 -20.41 2.61
C ASP A 49 4.96 -20.31 4.07
N MET A 50 4.03 -20.60 4.98
CA MET A 50 4.33 -20.52 6.41
C MET A 50 5.37 -21.54 6.88
N ASN A 51 5.70 -22.55 6.05
CA ASN A 51 6.80 -23.47 6.35
C ASN A 51 8.17 -22.80 6.16
N ASP A 52 8.22 -21.74 5.34
CA ASP A 52 9.45 -20.98 5.07
C ASP A 52 9.60 -19.77 6.03
N VAL A 53 8.61 -19.51 6.89
CA VAL A 53 8.68 -18.42 7.89
C VAL A 53 9.08 -18.99 9.25
N SER A 54 10.25 -18.63 9.72
CA SER A 54 10.74 -19.01 11.04
C SER A 54 10.12 -18.12 12.12
N ILE A 55 9.72 -18.76 13.23
CA ILE A 55 9.29 -18.12 14.47
C ILE A 55 10.07 -18.81 15.58
N ASN A 56 10.50 -18.08 16.60
CA ASN A 56 11.22 -18.66 17.74
C ASN A 56 10.30 -19.61 18.51
N ASP A 57 10.75 -20.87 18.67
CA ASP A 57 10.00 -21.90 19.39
C ASP A 57 9.95 -21.67 20.91
N ASP A 58 10.92 -20.93 21.44
CA ASP A 58 11.15 -20.68 22.86
C ASP A 58 10.55 -19.35 23.36
N LEU A 59 9.62 -18.77 22.61
CA LEU A 59 8.87 -17.59 23.08
C LEU A 59 8.24 -17.88 24.44
N SER A 60 8.49 -16.99 25.41
CA SER A 60 7.92 -17.13 26.75
C SER A 60 6.39 -17.08 26.71
N ASP A 61 5.76 -17.74 27.69
CA ASP A 61 4.28 -17.70 27.75
C ASP A 61 3.76 -16.28 27.98
N GLU A 62 4.53 -15.43 28.68
CA GLU A 62 4.24 -14.01 28.87
C GLU A 62 4.25 -13.26 27.54
N THR A 63 5.25 -13.53 26.69
CA THR A 63 5.33 -12.93 25.34
C THR A 63 4.16 -13.39 24.47
N LYS A 64 3.82 -14.69 24.51
CA LYS A 64 2.67 -15.23 23.77
C LYS A 64 1.35 -14.62 24.22
N GLU A 65 1.17 -14.46 25.53
CA GLU A 65 -0.03 -13.84 26.10
C GLU A 65 -0.10 -12.34 25.73
N ALA A 66 1.02 -11.62 25.80
CA ALA A 66 1.10 -10.23 25.38
C ALA A 66 0.74 -10.08 23.88
N MET A 67 1.26 -10.95 23.01
CA MET A 67 0.97 -10.93 21.57
C MET A 67 -0.48 -11.34 21.23
N ALA A 68 -1.18 -12.08 22.08
CA ALA A 68 -2.53 -12.58 21.79
C ALA A 68 -3.57 -11.48 21.52
N HIS A 69 -3.28 -10.24 21.90
CA HIS A 69 -4.17 -9.08 21.70
C HIS A 69 -3.78 -8.21 20.53
N TYR A 70 -2.63 -8.48 19.96
CA TYR A 70 -2.06 -7.70 18.87
C TYR A 70 -2.08 -8.48 17.56
N LYS A 71 -2.44 -7.78 16.48
CA LYS A 71 -2.17 -8.24 15.14
C LYS A 71 -1.04 -7.40 14.58
N THR A 72 0.13 -8.00 14.38
CA THR A 72 1.29 -7.34 13.81
C THR A 72 1.40 -7.63 12.32
N ILE A 73 1.53 -6.57 11.50
CA ILE A 73 1.71 -6.65 10.07
C ILE A 73 3.04 -6.00 9.73
N ALA A 74 3.90 -6.69 9.00
CA ALA A 74 5.13 -6.11 8.49
C ALA A 74 4.84 -5.28 7.21
N LEU A 75 5.40 -4.08 7.16
CA LEU A 75 5.30 -3.18 6.03
C LEU A 75 6.70 -3.01 5.43
N PHE A 76 6.85 -3.39 4.16
CA PHE A 76 8.11 -3.29 3.44
C PHE A 76 7.98 -2.28 2.29
N GLY A 77 8.89 -1.30 2.26
CA GLY A 77 9.07 -0.40 1.12
C GLY A 77 10.32 -0.82 0.35
N LEU A 78 10.14 -1.25 -0.91
CA LEU A 78 11.24 -1.69 -1.75
C LEU A 78 11.77 -0.55 -2.62
N ASP A 79 13.09 -0.36 -2.63
CA ASP A 79 13.75 0.42 -3.70
C ASP A 79 13.82 -0.45 -4.95
N ASN A 80 12.71 -0.53 -5.67
CA ASN A 80 12.62 -1.27 -6.91
C ASN A 80 12.41 -0.30 -8.08
N ARG A 81 13.50 0.09 -8.74
CA ARG A 81 13.47 0.95 -9.94
C ARG A 81 13.24 0.16 -11.23
N SER A 82 13.18 -1.16 -11.16
CA SER A 82 13.05 -2.06 -12.31
C SER A 82 11.64 -2.63 -12.48
N ASN A 83 10.65 -1.76 -12.75
CA ASN A 83 9.34 -2.14 -13.29
C ASN A 83 8.62 -3.31 -12.60
N GLY A 84 8.16 -3.11 -11.36
CA GLY A 84 6.96 -3.79 -10.87
C GLY A 84 7.12 -5.19 -10.30
N SER A 85 8.33 -5.77 -10.20
CA SER A 85 8.49 -7.02 -9.47
C SER A 85 8.73 -6.76 -7.98
N LEU A 86 7.73 -7.04 -7.15
CA LEU A 86 7.84 -6.96 -5.69
C LEU A 86 8.52 -8.18 -5.06
N SER A 87 9.03 -9.10 -5.86
CA SER A 87 9.63 -10.36 -5.39
C SER A 87 11.09 -10.21 -4.96
N LYS A 88 11.79 -9.17 -5.38
CA LYS A 88 13.21 -8.95 -5.10
C LYS A 88 13.52 -7.46 -4.98
N GLY A 89 14.45 -7.13 -4.11
CA GLY A 89 14.91 -5.76 -3.85
C GLY A 89 15.25 -5.60 -2.37
N ASN A 90 16.06 -4.61 -2.03
CA ASN A 90 16.30 -4.28 -0.63
C ASN A 90 15.06 -3.57 -0.08
N SER A 91 14.65 -3.95 1.13
CA SER A 91 13.60 -3.26 1.86
C SER A 91 14.18 -2.04 2.57
N ASP A 92 14.16 -0.90 1.90
CA ASP A 92 14.74 0.34 2.47
C ASP A 92 13.83 0.98 3.52
N VAL A 93 12.55 0.61 3.54
CA VAL A 93 11.62 0.89 4.62
C VAL A 93 11.16 -0.44 5.22
N ILE A 94 11.30 -0.56 6.52
CA ILE A 94 10.82 -1.71 7.29
C ILE A 94 10.05 -1.14 8.48
N MET A 95 8.74 -1.39 8.53
CA MET A 95 7.88 -0.94 9.62
C MET A 95 7.01 -2.09 10.12
N LEU A 96 6.66 -2.04 11.39
CA LEU A 96 5.71 -2.95 12.02
C LEU A 96 4.47 -2.15 12.38
N ALA A 97 3.33 -2.52 11.83
CA ALA A 97 2.03 -2.01 12.24
C ALA A 97 1.46 -2.96 13.28
N ASN A 98 1.51 -2.55 14.54
CA ASN A 98 1.01 -3.33 15.66
C ASN A 98 -0.39 -2.85 16.06
N ILE A 99 -1.40 -3.65 15.73
CA ILE A 99 -2.81 -3.34 15.91
C ILE A 99 -3.29 -3.97 17.21
N ASP A 100 -3.59 -3.13 18.21
CA ASP A 100 -4.24 -3.58 19.45
C ASP A 100 -5.73 -3.78 19.18
N THR A 101 -6.17 -5.04 19.20
CA THR A 101 -7.56 -5.42 18.94
C THR A 101 -8.50 -5.12 20.12
N LYS A 102 -7.95 -4.88 21.34
CA LYS A 102 -8.73 -4.52 22.52
C LYS A 102 -8.90 -3.01 22.65
N GLN A 103 -7.82 -2.26 22.45
CA GLN A 103 -7.83 -0.81 22.62
C GLN A 103 -8.17 -0.08 21.32
N HIS A 104 -8.23 -0.78 20.19
CA HIS A 104 -8.45 -0.21 18.84
C HIS A 104 -7.42 0.87 18.49
N THR A 105 -6.18 0.64 18.86
CA THR A 105 -5.05 1.52 18.54
C THR A 105 -4.07 0.84 17.60
N ILE A 106 -3.33 1.64 16.85
CA ILE A 106 -2.28 1.17 15.95
C ILE A 106 -0.99 1.87 16.34
N ASN A 107 0.04 1.07 16.64
CA ASN A 107 1.39 1.57 16.85
C ASN A 107 2.26 1.22 15.64
N LEU A 108 2.95 2.22 15.11
CA LEU A 108 3.92 2.04 14.04
C LEU A 108 5.33 2.08 14.61
N VAL A 109 6.10 1.04 14.36
CA VAL A 109 7.49 0.91 14.78
C VAL A 109 8.38 0.78 13.56
N SER A 110 9.36 1.67 13.39
CA SER A 110 10.33 1.57 12.30
C SER A 110 11.53 0.74 12.73
N VAL A 111 11.94 -0.19 11.90
CA VAL A 111 13.20 -0.93 12.01
C VAL A 111 14.19 -0.30 11.04
N TYR A 112 15.31 0.21 11.57
CA TYR A 112 16.33 0.83 10.70
C TYR A 112 16.93 -0.18 9.74
N ARG A 113 16.90 0.12 8.44
CA ARG A 113 17.35 -0.77 7.35
C ARG A 113 18.81 -1.24 7.50
N ASP A 114 19.63 -0.44 8.18
CA ASP A 114 21.04 -0.72 8.42
C ASP A 114 21.31 -1.47 9.74
N SER A 115 20.24 -1.85 10.48
CA SER A 115 20.40 -2.68 11.69
C SER A 115 21.09 -3.99 11.36
N TYR A 116 22.10 -4.35 12.15
CA TYR A 116 22.89 -5.56 11.95
C TYR A 116 22.22 -6.73 12.68
N LEU A 117 21.47 -7.53 11.92
CA LEU A 117 20.63 -8.61 12.42
C LEU A 117 20.99 -9.93 11.74
N ASP A 118 20.64 -11.05 12.40
CA ASP A 118 20.68 -12.36 11.74
C ASP A 118 19.60 -12.40 10.65
N THR A 119 20.04 -12.41 9.40
CA THR A 119 19.15 -12.48 8.24
C THR A 119 18.86 -13.92 7.81
N GLY A 120 19.25 -14.88 8.60
CA GLY A 120 19.00 -16.32 8.46
C GLY A 120 20.26 -17.16 8.56
N ASN A 121 20.12 -18.30 9.20
CA ASN A 121 21.17 -19.31 9.37
C ASN A 121 22.47 -18.79 10.03
N GLY A 122 22.35 -17.87 10.99
CA GLY A 122 23.50 -17.26 11.67
C GLY A 122 24.29 -16.27 10.81
N THR A 123 23.70 -15.81 9.71
CA THR A 123 24.32 -14.83 8.82
C THR A 123 23.92 -13.41 9.20
N TYR A 124 24.79 -12.71 9.89
CA TYR A 124 24.57 -11.32 10.31
C TYR A 124 24.94 -10.31 9.23
N GLN A 125 24.02 -9.41 8.93
CA GLN A 125 24.21 -8.30 7.98
C GLN A 125 23.13 -7.23 8.16
N LYS A 126 23.14 -6.20 7.29
CA LYS A 126 22.06 -5.19 7.27
C LYS A 126 20.71 -5.88 7.04
N CYS A 127 19.72 -5.57 7.86
CA CYS A 127 18.43 -6.26 7.86
C CYS A 127 17.68 -6.09 6.53
N ASN A 128 17.88 -4.98 5.80
CA ASN A 128 17.24 -4.74 4.50
C ASN A 128 17.62 -5.77 3.43
N ALA A 129 18.76 -6.47 3.59
CA ALA A 129 19.22 -7.51 2.66
C ALA A 129 18.41 -8.81 2.77
N ALA A 130 17.66 -9.03 3.85
CA ALA A 130 16.86 -10.23 4.02
C ALA A 130 15.81 -10.37 2.91
N TYR A 131 15.10 -9.28 2.60
CA TYR A 131 14.09 -9.28 1.53
C TYR A 131 14.70 -9.54 0.16
N ALA A 132 15.85 -8.97 -0.15
CA ALA A 132 16.55 -9.18 -1.43
C ALA A 132 16.98 -10.63 -1.64
N LYS A 133 17.27 -11.36 -0.55
CA LYS A 133 17.77 -12.74 -0.59
C LYS A 133 16.68 -13.79 -0.71
N GLY A 134 15.62 -13.66 0.09
CA GLY A 134 14.58 -14.69 0.18
C GLY A 134 13.16 -14.12 0.25
N GLY A 135 12.96 -12.89 -0.28
CA GLY A 135 11.64 -12.30 -0.34
C GLY A 135 11.01 -11.98 1.02
N PRO A 136 9.69 -11.88 1.04
CA PRO A 136 8.96 -11.56 2.27
C PRO A 136 9.14 -12.64 3.35
N GLU A 137 9.21 -13.91 3.00
CA GLU A 137 9.40 -15.03 3.93
C GLU A 137 10.70 -14.88 4.73
N GLN A 138 11.79 -14.59 4.05
CA GLN A 138 13.09 -14.36 4.69
C GLN A 138 13.10 -13.10 5.55
N ALA A 139 12.45 -12.03 5.08
CA ALA A 139 12.34 -10.79 5.82
C ALA A 139 11.48 -10.94 7.09
N LEU A 140 10.37 -11.69 7.02
CA LEU A 140 9.55 -12.02 8.19
C LEU A 140 10.32 -12.90 9.17
N SER A 141 11.00 -13.94 8.68
CA SER A 141 11.83 -14.81 9.51
C SER A 141 12.89 -14.01 10.26
N MET A 142 13.57 -13.09 9.58
CA MET A 142 14.55 -12.19 10.18
C MET A 142 13.92 -11.34 11.29
N LEU A 143 12.75 -10.73 11.07
CA LEU A 143 12.07 -9.92 12.09
C LEU A 143 11.62 -10.78 13.27
N ASN A 144 11.00 -11.93 13.00
CA ASN A 144 10.51 -12.83 14.03
C ASN A 144 11.63 -13.33 14.94
N THR A 145 12.73 -13.79 14.36
CA THR A 145 13.86 -14.37 15.13
C THR A 145 14.64 -13.34 15.92
N ASN A 146 14.84 -12.13 15.40
CA ASN A 146 15.64 -11.12 16.09
C ASN A 146 14.84 -10.28 17.11
N LEU A 147 13.51 -10.23 16.97
CA LEU A 147 12.65 -9.36 17.79
C LEU A 147 11.64 -10.16 18.64
N ASP A 148 11.76 -11.49 18.66
CA ASP A 148 10.83 -12.39 19.37
C ASP A 148 9.37 -12.14 19.02
N LEU A 149 9.09 -12.05 17.70
CA LEU A 149 7.76 -11.81 17.16
C LEU A 149 7.21 -13.06 16.46
N ALA A 150 5.90 -13.05 16.17
CA ALA A 150 5.20 -14.08 15.40
C ALA A 150 4.38 -13.41 14.27
N ILE A 151 5.07 -12.71 13.39
CA ILE A 151 4.44 -12.00 12.28
C ILE A 151 4.16 -12.99 11.15
N THR A 152 2.93 -13.01 10.68
CA THR A 152 2.44 -13.89 9.60
C THR A 152 1.84 -13.14 8.41
N ASP A 153 1.67 -11.83 8.55
CA ASP A 153 1.08 -10.97 7.53
C ASP A 153 2.04 -9.86 7.15
N TYR A 154 2.06 -9.51 5.87
CA TYR A 154 2.88 -8.41 5.38
C TYR A 154 2.20 -7.62 4.26
N VAL A 155 2.68 -6.42 4.05
CA VAL A 155 2.37 -5.58 2.88
C VAL A 155 3.68 -5.07 2.31
N THR A 156 3.86 -5.23 1.01
CA THR A 156 5.01 -4.67 0.29
C THR A 156 4.54 -3.62 -0.70
N VAL A 157 5.21 -2.49 -0.70
CA VAL A 157 4.97 -1.38 -1.64
C VAL A 157 6.28 -0.98 -2.31
N ASP A 158 6.16 -0.47 -3.53
CA ASP A 158 7.24 0.19 -4.26
C ASP A 158 6.97 1.69 -4.39
N PHE A 159 7.84 2.40 -5.10
CA PHE A 159 7.65 3.83 -5.37
C PHE A 159 6.35 4.13 -6.12
N ASN A 160 5.93 3.26 -7.06
CA ASN A 160 4.70 3.47 -7.81
C ASN A 160 3.46 3.44 -6.91
N ALA A 161 3.43 2.51 -5.96
CA ALA A 161 2.34 2.43 -4.98
C ALA A 161 2.28 3.69 -4.10
N ILE A 162 3.43 4.23 -3.68
CA ILE A 162 3.50 5.48 -2.91
C ILE A 162 3.00 6.65 -3.75
N ILE A 163 3.45 6.76 -5.00
CA ILE A 163 3.01 7.78 -5.94
C ILE A 163 1.47 7.75 -6.09
N GLU A 164 0.90 6.58 -6.40
CA GLU A 164 -0.55 6.42 -6.53
C GLU A 164 -1.29 6.79 -5.23
N CYS A 165 -0.75 6.42 -4.06
CA CYS A 165 -1.36 6.76 -2.77
C CYS A 165 -1.36 8.27 -2.51
N VAL A 166 -0.23 8.94 -2.74
CA VAL A 166 -0.12 10.39 -2.54
C VAL A 166 -1.08 11.14 -3.46
N ASP A 167 -1.15 10.75 -4.74
CA ASP A 167 -2.03 11.40 -5.71
C ASP A 167 -3.52 11.18 -5.37
N LEU A 168 -3.89 9.98 -4.92
CA LEU A 168 -5.25 9.67 -4.46
C LEU A 168 -5.67 10.47 -3.22
N LEU A 169 -4.72 10.83 -2.37
CA LEU A 169 -4.96 11.67 -1.18
C LEU A 169 -4.97 13.18 -1.52
N GLY A 170 -4.73 13.55 -2.77
CA GLY A 170 -4.71 14.94 -3.22
C GLY A 170 -3.36 15.63 -3.08
N GLY A 171 -2.30 14.85 -2.90
CA GLY A 171 -0.94 15.36 -2.75
C GLY A 171 -0.49 15.51 -1.30
N VAL A 172 0.74 15.96 -1.15
CA VAL A 172 1.37 16.25 0.14
C VAL A 172 1.82 17.70 0.15
N ASP A 173 1.46 18.44 1.20
CA ASP A 173 1.95 19.80 1.39
C ASP A 173 3.37 19.77 1.94
N ILE A 174 4.30 20.34 1.17
CA ILE A 174 5.72 20.41 1.52
C ILE A 174 6.13 21.88 1.55
N THR A 175 6.73 22.32 2.65
CA THR A 175 7.32 23.65 2.76
C THR A 175 8.82 23.55 2.54
N ILE A 176 9.34 24.29 1.57
CA ILE A 176 10.75 24.32 1.19
C ILE A 176 11.31 25.74 1.26
N THR A 177 12.60 25.85 1.50
CA THR A 177 13.37 27.08 1.45
C THR A 177 13.79 27.40 0.00
N ASP A 178 14.28 28.63 -0.24
CA ASP A 178 14.83 29.03 -1.55
C ASP A 178 16.04 28.18 -1.96
N ASP A 179 16.89 27.81 -1.00
CA ASP A 179 18.05 26.94 -1.25
C ASP A 179 17.63 25.53 -1.66
N GLU A 180 16.63 24.97 -0.99
CA GLU A 180 16.07 23.66 -1.35
C GLU A 180 15.38 23.70 -2.71
N ALA A 181 14.63 24.78 -3.03
CA ALA A 181 14.04 24.95 -4.35
C ALA A 181 15.12 24.98 -5.46
N SER A 182 16.22 25.65 -5.22
CA SER A 182 17.34 25.71 -6.14
C SER A 182 17.99 24.35 -6.37
N LEU A 183 18.14 23.54 -5.33
CA LEU A 183 18.62 22.15 -5.44
C LEU A 183 17.63 21.24 -6.17
N MET A 184 16.33 21.39 -5.92
CA MET A 184 15.28 20.60 -6.58
C MET A 184 15.27 20.82 -8.09
N ILE A 185 15.56 22.02 -8.59
CA ILE A 185 15.65 22.31 -10.03
C ILE A 185 16.62 21.35 -10.73
N GLY A 186 17.81 21.14 -10.13
CA GLY A 186 18.81 20.23 -10.66
C GLY A 186 18.35 18.77 -10.68
N TYR A 187 17.83 18.29 -9.55
CA TYR A 187 17.35 16.92 -9.42
C TYR A 187 16.13 16.62 -10.32
N MET A 188 15.18 17.54 -10.39
CA MET A 188 14.00 17.36 -11.24
C MET A 188 14.33 17.37 -12.73
N LYS A 189 15.31 18.19 -13.14
CA LYS A 189 15.80 18.16 -14.52
C LYS A 189 16.40 16.80 -14.88
N GLU A 190 17.27 16.26 -14.01
CA GLU A 190 17.85 14.93 -14.20
C GLU A 190 16.76 13.84 -14.20
N LEU A 191 15.80 13.91 -13.29
CA LEU A 191 14.69 12.97 -13.19
C LEU A 191 13.81 13.02 -14.44
N ASN A 192 13.48 14.20 -14.95
CA ASN A 192 12.70 14.37 -16.18
C ASN A 192 13.44 13.79 -17.39
N GLU A 193 14.77 13.97 -17.49
CA GLU A 193 15.58 13.36 -18.54
C GLU A 193 15.59 11.83 -18.46
N LEU A 194 15.65 11.26 -17.25
CA LEU A 194 15.68 9.81 -17.04
C LEU A 194 14.32 9.14 -17.22
N THR A 195 13.24 9.81 -16.82
CA THR A 195 11.89 9.21 -16.80
C THR A 195 11.01 9.61 -17.98
N GLY A 196 11.40 10.66 -18.71
CA GLY A 196 10.59 11.26 -19.79
C GLY A 196 9.39 12.08 -19.26
N HIS A 197 9.29 12.33 -17.95
CA HIS A 197 8.29 13.23 -17.37
C HIS A 197 8.70 14.68 -17.50
N ASN A 198 7.73 15.59 -17.51
CA ASN A 198 7.94 17.04 -17.59
C ASN A 198 7.42 17.74 -16.33
N SER A 199 7.90 17.34 -15.17
CA SER A 199 7.56 18.00 -13.92
C SER A 199 8.24 19.37 -13.86
N THR A 200 7.49 20.39 -13.43
CA THR A 200 8.02 21.76 -13.28
C THR A 200 8.48 21.95 -11.85
N PRO A 201 9.76 22.24 -11.61
CA PRO A 201 10.25 22.51 -10.27
C PRO A 201 9.68 23.83 -9.71
N PRO A 202 9.56 23.96 -8.38
CA PRO A 202 9.19 25.21 -7.75
C PRO A 202 10.24 26.30 -8.04
N ALA A 203 9.78 27.52 -8.35
CA ALA A 203 10.66 28.63 -8.72
C ALA A 203 11.36 29.28 -7.52
N SER A 204 10.83 29.12 -6.30
CA SER A 204 11.33 29.70 -5.05
C SER A 204 10.89 28.88 -3.87
N GLY A 205 11.35 29.21 -2.66
CA GLY A 205 10.82 28.64 -1.42
C GLY A 205 9.35 28.97 -1.23
N GLY A 206 8.64 28.12 -0.48
CA GLY A 206 7.21 28.26 -0.21
C GLY A 206 6.57 26.92 0.16
N THR A 207 5.26 26.93 0.36
CA THR A 207 4.49 25.70 0.57
C THR A 207 3.84 25.28 -0.73
N TYR A 208 4.07 24.04 -1.13
CA TYR A 208 3.59 23.45 -2.36
C TYR A 208 2.84 22.18 -2.05
N THR A 209 1.67 21.98 -2.67
CA THR A 209 1.02 20.68 -2.70
C THR A 209 1.63 19.86 -3.82
N CYS A 210 2.47 18.89 -3.46
CA CYS A 210 3.12 18.01 -4.42
C CYS A 210 2.20 16.84 -4.77
N LEU A 211 1.87 16.70 -6.07
CA LEU A 211 1.40 15.48 -6.69
C LEU A 211 2.62 14.80 -7.31
N LEU A 212 2.77 13.50 -7.10
CA LEU A 212 3.98 12.77 -7.55
C LEU A 212 3.91 12.35 -9.03
N TYR A 213 2.75 12.53 -9.68
CA TYR A 213 2.50 12.08 -11.06
C TYR A 213 2.13 13.20 -12.05
N THR A 214 2.16 14.45 -11.66
CA THR A 214 1.84 15.58 -12.57
C THR A 214 3.04 16.36 -12.98
#